data_73be4761dd74da9439cc6598c1d5ed77
#
_entry.id   73be4761dd74da9439cc6598c1d5ed77
#
_cell.length_a   1.000
_cell.length_b   1.000
_cell.length_c   1.000
_cell.angle_alpha   90.00
_cell.angle_beta   90.00
_cell.angle_gamma   90.00
#
_symmetry.space_group_name_H-M   'P 1'
#
loop_
_entity.id
_entity.type
_entity.pdbx_description
1 polymer ?
#
loop_
_entity_poly.entity_id
_entity_poly.type
_entity_poly.pdbx_seq_one_letter_code
_entity_poly.pdbx_strand_id
1 'polypeptide(L)'
;DPIASIDLAVAVDGKFIREIISGVYASDFGLWNTNVGKTVRHKMAVGAKDLKLLFNIVPEAARYLADRDIKDIARSTEFNNRPDALCVSGLTAGSETDTQILGQVKASVKHTPILCNTGCNVNNITRQLSVADGAVCATTFKYDGVFENAVDVKRVKEFMDKVKEYRATL
;
A
#
# COMPACT_ATOMS: atom_id res chain seq x y z
N ASP A 1 12.13 2.26 -6.23
CA ASP A 1 12.62 3.62 -6.53
C ASP A 1 11.47 4.48 -7.03
N PRO A 2 10.98 5.42 -6.19
CA PRO A 2 9.82 6.24 -6.54
C PRO A 2 9.97 7.06 -7.82
N ILE A 3 11.18 7.46 -8.18
CA ILE A 3 11.45 8.22 -9.41
C ILE A 3 11.19 7.34 -10.63
N ALA A 4 11.79 6.15 -10.65
CA ALA A 4 11.60 5.19 -11.75
C ALA A 4 10.13 4.74 -11.87
N SER A 5 9.44 4.58 -10.73
CA SER A 5 8.02 4.22 -10.71
C SER A 5 7.14 5.34 -11.30
N ILE A 6 7.48 6.61 -11.04
CA ILE A 6 6.79 7.75 -11.67
C ILE A 6 7.02 7.74 -13.17
N ASP A 7 8.27 7.58 -13.63
CA ASP A 7 8.61 7.56 -15.06
C ASP A 7 7.87 6.44 -15.80
N LEU A 8 7.84 5.24 -15.19
CA LEU A 8 7.07 4.12 -15.72
C LEU A 8 5.57 4.42 -15.78
N ALA A 9 5.01 4.98 -14.71
CA ALA A 9 3.58 5.32 -14.66
C ALA A 9 3.21 6.34 -15.76
N VAL A 10 4.07 7.33 -15.98
CA VAL A 10 3.89 8.30 -17.09
C VAL A 10 3.92 7.59 -18.44
N ALA A 11 4.88 6.69 -18.66
CA ALA A 11 5.04 5.98 -19.93
C ALA A 11 3.86 5.08 -20.30
N VAL A 12 3.11 4.56 -19.29
CA VAL A 12 1.98 3.65 -19.49
C VAL A 12 0.62 4.27 -19.13
N ASP A 13 0.54 5.58 -18.92
CA ASP A 13 -0.66 6.31 -18.45
C ASP A 13 -1.20 5.73 -17.13
N GLY A 14 -0.30 5.33 -16.22
CA GLY A 14 -0.63 4.85 -14.89
C GLY A 14 -1.28 5.94 -14.06
N LYS A 15 -2.21 5.56 -13.17
CA LYS A 15 -2.98 6.51 -12.36
C LYS A 15 -2.44 6.67 -10.94
N PHE A 16 -1.62 5.73 -10.49
CA PHE A 16 -0.96 5.79 -9.19
C PHE A 16 0.35 5.01 -9.20
N ILE A 17 1.19 5.31 -8.23
CA ILE A 17 2.30 4.45 -7.81
C ILE A 17 2.11 4.08 -6.34
N ARG A 18 2.59 2.89 -5.96
CA ARG A 18 2.67 2.42 -4.58
C ARG A 18 4.12 2.14 -4.26
N GLU A 19 4.70 2.95 -3.38
CA GLU A 19 6.14 2.93 -3.11
C GLU A 19 6.45 3.31 -1.66
N ILE A 20 7.69 3.07 -1.25
CA ILE A 20 8.27 3.62 -0.03
C ILE A 20 8.79 5.01 -0.39
N ILE A 21 8.02 6.05 -0.09
CA ILE A 21 8.29 7.43 -0.50
C ILE A 21 8.83 8.27 0.66
N SER A 22 8.51 7.88 1.89
CA SER A 22 8.98 8.57 3.10
C SER A 22 9.66 7.61 4.07
N GLY A 23 10.54 8.14 4.91
CA GLY A 23 11.27 7.39 5.91
C GLY A 23 12.59 6.79 5.44
N VAL A 24 13.29 6.14 6.35
CA VAL A 24 14.53 5.40 6.08
C VAL A 24 14.39 3.99 6.65
N TYR A 25 14.64 2.98 5.84
CA TYR A 25 14.44 1.58 6.21
C TYR A 25 15.68 0.75 5.92
N ALA A 26 16.04 -0.15 6.83
CA ALA A 26 16.89 -1.29 6.54
C ALA A 26 16.02 -2.41 5.96
N SER A 27 16.38 -2.92 4.79
CA SER A 27 15.62 -3.95 4.10
C SER A 27 16.51 -5.08 3.60
N ASP A 28 15.89 -6.20 3.20
CA ASP A 28 16.61 -7.31 2.54
C ASP A 28 17.23 -6.89 1.19
N PHE A 29 16.79 -5.77 0.63
CA PHE A 29 17.27 -5.18 -0.62
C PHE A 29 18.28 -4.02 -0.40
N GLY A 30 18.72 -3.80 0.83
CA GLY A 30 19.61 -2.70 1.21
C GLY A 30 18.91 -1.54 1.90
N LEU A 31 19.58 -0.40 1.96
CA LEU A 31 19.07 0.80 2.63
C LEU A 31 18.12 1.58 1.71
N TRP A 32 16.89 1.75 2.16
CA TRP A 32 15.93 2.65 1.51
C TRP A 32 15.99 4.03 2.17
N ASN A 33 16.75 4.92 1.57
CA ASN A 33 16.89 6.31 1.99
C ASN A 33 16.03 7.19 1.07
N THR A 34 14.83 7.55 1.54
CA THR A 34 13.85 8.27 0.73
C THR A 34 14.04 9.79 0.78
N ASN A 35 13.52 10.47 -0.24
CA ASN A 35 13.46 11.93 -0.27
C ASN A 35 12.15 12.38 -0.93
N VAL A 36 11.14 12.62 -0.10
CA VAL A 36 9.78 13.02 -0.54
C VAL A 36 9.82 14.28 -1.42
N GLY A 37 10.59 15.28 -1.03
CA GLY A 37 10.71 16.52 -1.79
C GLY A 37 11.27 16.32 -3.19
N LYS A 38 12.28 15.43 -3.36
CA LYS A 38 12.82 15.07 -4.67
C LYS A 38 11.75 14.34 -5.49
N THR A 39 11.06 13.38 -4.90
CA THR A 39 10.00 12.60 -5.57
C THR A 39 8.87 13.49 -6.07
N VAL A 40 8.37 14.40 -5.23
CA VAL A 40 7.28 15.31 -5.61
C VAL A 40 7.72 16.31 -6.69
N ARG A 41 8.94 16.87 -6.58
CA ARG A 41 9.46 17.75 -7.64
C ARG A 41 9.61 17.03 -8.97
N HIS A 42 10.11 15.79 -8.96
CA HIS A 42 10.22 14.97 -10.17
C HIS A 42 8.83 14.73 -10.79
N LYS A 43 7.85 14.29 -9.97
CA LYS A 43 6.45 14.11 -10.41
C LYS A 43 5.93 15.35 -11.15
N MET A 44 6.17 16.54 -10.61
CA MET A 44 5.75 17.80 -11.23
C MET A 44 6.52 18.10 -12.51
N ALA A 45 7.83 17.86 -12.52
CA ALA A 45 8.69 18.13 -13.67
C ALA A 45 8.35 17.30 -14.90
N VAL A 46 7.91 16.04 -14.71
CA VAL A 46 7.48 15.16 -15.82
C VAL A 46 5.99 15.31 -16.18
N GLY A 47 5.31 16.31 -15.62
CA GLY A 47 3.91 16.61 -15.94
C GLY A 47 2.87 15.67 -15.29
N ALA A 48 3.28 14.81 -14.35
CA ALA A 48 2.42 13.80 -13.72
C ALA A 48 1.62 14.34 -12.52
N LYS A 49 1.11 15.59 -12.60
CA LYS A 49 0.45 16.28 -11.46
C LYS A 49 -0.69 15.48 -10.83
N ASP A 50 -1.45 14.74 -11.64
CA ASP A 50 -2.63 13.97 -11.21
C ASP A 50 -2.30 12.53 -10.78
N LEU A 51 -1.05 12.07 -10.97
CA LEU A 51 -0.60 10.76 -10.53
C LEU A 51 -0.69 10.64 -8.99
N LYS A 52 -1.37 9.61 -8.50
CA LYS A 52 -1.56 9.37 -7.07
C LYS A 52 -0.34 8.70 -6.45
N LEU A 53 0.02 9.13 -5.25
CA LEU A 53 1.13 8.58 -4.50
C LEU A 53 0.60 7.81 -3.28
N LEU A 54 0.68 6.48 -3.32
CA LEU A 54 0.32 5.60 -2.22
C LEU A 54 1.60 5.25 -1.44
N PHE A 55 1.69 5.74 -0.20
CA PHE A 55 2.89 5.60 0.62
C PHE A 55 2.84 4.32 1.45
N ASN A 56 3.74 3.38 1.20
CA ASN A 56 3.91 2.22 2.07
C ASN A 56 4.75 2.63 3.30
N ILE A 57 4.11 2.72 4.47
CA ILE A 57 4.75 3.10 5.74
C ILE A 57 5.09 1.91 6.64
N VAL A 58 4.60 0.72 6.27
CA VAL A 58 4.96 -0.57 6.89
C VAL A 58 5.29 -1.52 5.75
N PRO A 59 6.48 -1.37 5.12
CA PRO A 59 6.87 -2.26 4.04
C PRO A 59 7.25 -3.64 4.54
N GLU A 60 6.91 -4.65 3.76
CA GLU A 60 7.42 -6.02 3.95
C GLU A 60 8.95 -6.08 3.77
N ALA A 61 9.60 -7.05 4.39
CA ALA A 61 11.04 -7.29 4.32
C ALA A 61 11.92 -6.07 4.71
N ALA A 62 11.39 -5.18 5.56
CA ALA A 62 12.11 -3.98 5.97
C ALA A 62 11.70 -3.50 7.36
N ARG A 63 12.61 -2.76 8.00
CA ARG A 63 12.37 -2.12 9.29
C ARG A 63 12.73 -0.64 9.23
N TYR A 64 11.85 0.21 9.76
CA TYR A 64 12.12 1.63 9.94
C TYR A 64 13.29 1.83 10.90
N LEU A 65 14.27 2.66 10.54
CA LEU A 65 15.50 2.80 11.32
C LEU A 65 15.36 3.71 12.54
N ALA A 66 14.39 4.62 12.55
CA ALA A 66 14.13 5.44 13.71
C ALA A 66 13.22 4.72 14.71
N ASP A 67 13.49 4.89 16.01
CA ASP A 67 12.60 4.41 17.07
C ASP A 67 11.37 5.34 17.17
N ARG A 68 10.31 5.00 16.44
CA ARG A 68 9.05 5.77 16.38
C ARG A 68 7.87 4.82 16.36
N ASP A 69 6.83 5.19 17.10
CA ASP A 69 5.54 4.50 17.06
C ASP A 69 4.89 4.65 15.66
N ILE A 70 4.24 3.59 15.18
CA ILE A 70 3.59 3.59 13.85
C ILE A 70 2.48 4.65 13.76
N LYS A 71 1.82 4.97 14.88
CA LYS A 71 0.79 6.02 14.95
C LYS A 71 1.39 7.39 14.68
N ASP A 72 2.58 7.65 15.19
CA ASP A 72 3.29 8.92 14.98
C ASP A 72 3.86 9.00 13.57
N ILE A 73 4.33 7.88 13.01
CA ILE A 73 4.75 7.81 11.60
C ILE A 73 3.56 8.13 10.69
N ALA A 74 2.40 7.50 10.91
CA ALA A 74 1.21 7.71 10.10
C ALA A 74 0.72 9.17 10.17
N ARG A 75 0.58 9.72 11.38
CA ARG A 75 0.14 11.11 11.62
C ARG A 75 1.10 12.13 11.00
N SER A 76 2.40 11.92 11.18
CA SER A 76 3.43 12.78 10.62
C SER A 76 3.47 12.71 9.09
N THR A 77 3.27 11.52 8.53
CA THR A 77 3.23 11.34 7.07
C THR A 77 1.99 12.02 6.46
N GLU A 78 0.82 11.85 7.05
CA GLU A 78 -0.39 12.55 6.62
C GLU A 78 -0.18 14.07 6.64
N PHE A 79 0.32 14.61 7.74
CA PHE A 79 0.47 16.06 7.92
C PHE A 79 1.51 16.68 6.98
N ASN A 80 2.71 16.08 6.92
CA ASN A 80 3.84 16.69 6.22
C ASN A 80 3.86 16.34 4.72
N ASN A 81 3.42 15.14 4.35
CA ASN A 81 3.64 14.61 3.01
C ASN A 81 2.36 14.54 2.17
N ARG A 82 1.19 14.59 2.81
CA ARG A 82 -0.15 14.55 2.17
C ARG A 82 -0.27 13.43 1.13
N PRO A 83 -0.07 12.17 1.52
CA PRO A 83 -0.20 11.04 0.61
C PRO A 83 -1.65 10.89 0.13
N ASP A 84 -1.84 10.32 -1.05
CA ASP A 84 -3.19 9.97 -1.54
C ASP A 84 -3.75 8.72 -0.82
N ALA A 85 -2.89 7.86 -0.29
CA ALA A 85 -3.23 6.79 0.66
C ALA A 85 -1.98 6.33 1.44
N LEU A 86 -2.19 5.71 2.60
CA LEU A 86 -1.17 4.97 3.34
C LEU A 86 -1.40 3.47 3.17
N CYS A 87 -0.32 2.74 2.90
CA CYS A 87 -0.33 1.29 2.77
C CYS A 87 0.37 0.65 3.97
N VAL A 88 -0.23 -0.42 4.50
CA VAL A 88 0.29 -1.21 5.61
C VAL A 88 0.42 -2.66 5.16
N SER A 89 1.64 -3.20 5.17
CA SER A 89 1.93 -4.56 4.74
C SER A 89 2.03 -5.54 5.93
N GLY A 90 1.97 -6.83 5.62
CA GLY A 90 2.39 -7.88 6.54
C GLY A 90 3.92 -7.99 6.62
N LEU A 91 4.41 -8.94 7.42
CA LEU A 91 5.86 -9.10 7.68
C LEU A 91 6.66 -9.52 6.45
N THR A 92 6.07 -10.33 5.59
CA THR A 92 6.68 -10.81 4.34
C THR A 92 5.71 -10.67 3.18
N ALA A 93 6.24 -10.73 1.95
CA ALA A 93 5.41 -10.69 0.75
C ALA A 93 4.32 -11.78 0.79
N GLY A 94 3.07 -11.38 0.61
CA GLY A 94 1.92 -12.27 0.65
C GLY A 94 1.42 -12.65 2.05
N SER A 95 2.13 -12.29 3.13
CA SER A 95 1.61 -12.49 4.50
C SER A 95 0.49 -11.51 4.81
N GLU A 96 -0.46 -11.97 5.62
CA GLU A 96 -1.59 -11.16 6.04
C GLU A 96 -1.13 -9.94 6.87
N THR A 97 -1.70 -8.79 6.58
CA THR A 97 -1.49 -7.58 7.37
C THR A 97 -2.16 -7.73 8.74
N ASP A 98 -1.43 -7.37 9.80
CA ASP A 98 -1.96 -7.35 11.16
C ASP A 98 -3.06 -6.27 11.28
N THR A 99 -4.28 -6.71 11.60
CA THR A 99 -5.43 -5.82 11.78
C THR A 99 -5.29 -4.85 12.97
N GLN A 100 -4.47 -5.18 13.97
CA GLN A 100 -4.19 -4.27 15.09
C GLN A 100 -3.32 -3.10 14.61
N ILE A 101 -2.25 -3.38 13.87
CA ILE A 101 -1.39 -2.34 13.28
C ILE A 101 -2.22 -1.48 12.31
N LEU A 102 -3.02 -2.13 11.46
CA LEU A 102 -3.90 -1.45 10.51
C LEU A 102 -4.88 -0.51 11.23
N GLY A 103 -5.50 -0.98 12.31
CA GLY A 103 -6.40 -0.19 13.16
C GLY A 103 -5.71 0.98 13.86
N GLN A 104 -4.49 0.79 14.36
CA GLN A 104 -3.70 1.87 14.96
C GLN A 104 -3.37 2.97 13.94
N VAL A 105 -2.98 2.59 12.73
CA VAL A 105 -2.74 3.53 11.63
C VAL A 105 -4.02 4.26 11.27
N LYS A 106 -5.13 3.55 11.07
CA LYS A 106 -6.44 4.13 10.73
C LYS A 106 -6.92 5.14 11.78
N ALA A 107 -6.79 4.82 13.06
CA ALA A 107 -7.18 5.71 14.16
C ALA A 107 -6.27 6.94 14.31
N SER A 108 -5.10 6.95 13.67
CA SER A 108 -4.10 8.01 13.81
C SER A 108 -4.18 9.08 12.74
N VAL A 109 -4.87 8.81 11.64
CA VAL A 109 -5.07 9.74 10.51
C VAL A 109 -6.50 10.26 10.47
N LYS A 110 -6.70 11.40 9.82
CA LYS A 110 -8.02 12.05 9.76
C LYS A 110 -8.67 11.94 8.38
N HIS A 111 -7.89 12.02 7.33
CA HIS A 111 -8.38 12.18 5.96
C HIS A 111 -7.79 11.19 4.97
N THR A 112 -6.60 10.65 5.28
CA THR A 112 -5.87 9.79 4.35
C THR A 112 -6.46 8.36 4.37
N PRO A 113 -6.87 7.81 3.23
CA PRO A 113 -7.30 6.42 3.14
C PRO A 113 -6.17 5.45 3.53
N ILE A 114 -6.55 4.36 4.21
CA ILE A 114 -5.64 3.30 4.63
C ILE A 114 -5.91 2.05 3.81
N LEU A 115 -4.86 1.52 3.21
CA LEU A 115 -4.93 0.31 2.39
C LEU A 115 -4.20 -0.86 3.08
N CYS A 116 -4.91 -1.97 3.23
CA CYS A 116 -4.29 -3.25 3.52
C CYS A 116 -3.48 -3.69 2.29
N ASN A 117 -2.16 -3.85 2.45
CA ASN A 117 -1.25 -3.90 1.30
C ASN A 117 -0.80 -5.29 0.91
N THR A 118 -0.90 -6.29 1.79
CA THR A 118 -0.49 -7.68 1.51
C THR A 118 -1.43 -8.70 2.11
N GLY A 119 -1.39 -9.92 1.56
CA GLY A 119 -2.01 -11.11 2.14
C GLY A 119 -3.53 -11.15 2.13
N CYS A 120 -4.20 -10.24 1.41
CA CYS A 120 -5.65 -10.30 1.26
C CYS A 120 -6.07 -11.47 0.38
N ASN A 121 -7.08 -12.22 0.84
CA ASN A 121 -7.68 -13.35 0.14
C ASN A 121 -9.19 -13.43 0.46
N VAL A 122 -9.90 -14.36 -0.19
CA VAL A 122 -11.35 -14.51 -0.04
C VAL A 122 -11.80 -14.78 1.40
N ASN A 123 -10.95 -15.38 2.25
CA ASN A 123 -11.29 -15.72 3.62
C ASN A 123 -11.11 -14.57 4.62
N ASN A 124 -10.26 -13.60 4.30
CA ASN A 124 -9.93 -12.51 5.23
C ASN A 124 -10.34 -11.12 4.76
N ILE A 125 -10.73 -10.94 3.49
CA ILE A 125 -10.99 -9.61 2.93
C ILE A 125 -12.07 -8.83 3.68
N THR A 126 -13.13 -9.46 4.13
CA THR A 126 -14.19 -8.80 4.92
C THR A 126 -13.64 -8.24 6.23
N ARG A 127 -12.82 -9.03 6.95
CA ARG A 127 -12.15 -8.58 8.17
C ARG A 127 -11.17 -7.45 7.91
N GLN A 128 -10.40 -7.52 6.82
CA GLN A 128 -9.46 -6.45 6.47
C GLN A 128 -10.20 -5.15 6.12
N LEU A 129 -11.27 -5.23 5.34
CA LEU A 129 -12.08 -4.07 4.96
C LEU A 129 -12.93 -3.50 6.09
N SER A 130 -13.15 -4.22 7.19
CA SER A 130 -13.82 -3.64 8.38
C SER A 130 -12.92 -2.62 9.10
N VAL A 131 -11.62 -2.60 8.78
CA VAL A 131 -10.62 -1.70 9.38
C VAL A 131 -10.02 -0.76 8.34
N ALA A 132 -9.74 -1.24 7.12
CA ALA A 132 -9.13 -0.48 6.04
C ALA A 132 -10.15 0.05 5.05
N ASP A 133 -9.80 1.14 4.36
CA ASP A 133 -10.63 1.73 3.29
C ASP A 133 -10.50 0.98 1.96
N GLY A 134 -9.49 0.13 1.83
CA GLY A 134 -9.25 -0.68 0.64
C GLY A 134 -8.14 -1.68 0.82
N ALA A 135 -7.84 -2.44 -0.24
CA ALA A 135 -6.81 -3.47 -0.23
C ALA A 135 -6.06 -3.54 -1.56
N VAL A 136 -4.77 -3.89 -1.49
CA VAL A 136 -3.94 -4.26 -2.64
C VAL A 136 -3.82 -5.77 -2.67
N CYS A 137 -4.27 -6.39 -3.75
CA CYS A 137 -4.36 -7.84 -3.90
C CYS A 137 -3.65 -8.28 -5.19
N ALA A 138 -2.83 -9.32 -5.10
CA ALA A 138 -2.12 -9.87 -6.25
C ALA A 138 -2.11 -11.41 -6.24
N THR A 139 -1.30 -12.04 -5.39
CA THR A 139 -1.05 -13.49 -5.38
C THR A 139 -2.33 -14.31 -5.24
N THR A 140 -3.31 -13.82 -4.45
CA THR A 140 -4.61 -14.49 -4.29
C THR A 140 -5.37 -14.67 -5.60
N PHE A 141 -5.11 -13.84 -6.61
CA PHE A 141 -5.77 -13.89 -7.92
C PHE A 141 -5.08 -14.82 -8.92
N LYS A 142 -3.91 -15.34 -8.58
CA LYS A 142 -3.15 -16.23 -9.46
C LYS A 142 -3.67 -17.66 -9.39
N TYR A 143 -3.49 -18.45 -10.45
CA TYR A 143 -3.75 -19.89 -10.41
C TYR A 143 -2.98 -20.51 -9.23
N ASP A 144 -3.67 -21.34 -8.48
CA ASP A 144 -3.17 -22.07 -7.30
C ASP A 144 -2.61 -21.16 -6.17
N GLY A 145 -2.79 -19.83 -6.26
CA GLY A 145 -2.20 -18.87 -5.33
C GLY A 145 -0.67 -18.79 -5.45
N VAL A 146 -0.11 -19.16 -6.57
CA VAL A 146 1.32 -19.11 -6.85
C VAL A 146 1.64 -17.81 -7.57
N PHE A 147 2.62 -17.05 -7.05
CA PHE A 147 2.92 -15.69 -7.50
C PHE A 147 3.28 -15.61 -8.99
N GLU A 148 4.01 -16.58 -9.51
CA GLU A 148 4.49 -16.65 -10.89
C GLU A 148 3.39 -17.02 -11.91
N ASN A 149 2.28 -17.59 -11.43
CA ASN A 149 1.22 -18.03 -12.30
C ASN A 149 0.42 -16.86 -12.89
N ALA A 150 -0.30 -17.14 -13.97
CA ALA A 150 -1.24 -16.19 -14.57
C ALA A 150 -2.42 -15.90 -13.63
N VAL A 151 -3.17 -14.84 -13.91
CA VAL A 151 -4.38 -14.49 -13.17
C VAL A 151 -5.51 -15.46 -13.50
N ASP A 152 -6.15 -16.00 -12.47
CA ASP A 152 -7.36 -16.84 -12.56
C ASP A 152 -8.61 -15.97 -12.39
N VAL A 153 -9.37 -15.83 -13.45
CA VAL A 153 -10.61 -15.03 -13.48
C VAL A 153 -11.65 -15.52 -12.46
N LYS A 154 -11.69 -16.83 -12.19
CA LYS A 154 -12.62 -17.39 -11.19
C LYS A 154 -12.28 -16.89 -9.79
N ARG A 155 -11.01 -16.89 -9.43
CA ARG A 155 -10.53 -16.41 -8.13
C ARG A 155 -10.80 -14.90 -7.96
N VAL A 156 -10.59 -14.12 -9.03
CA VAL A 156 -10.92 -12.69 -9.03
C VAL A 156 -12.42 -12.49 -8.80
N LYS A 157 -13.27 -13.24 -9.52
CA LYS A 157 -14.72 -13.13 -9.39
C LYS A 157 -15.18 -13.47 -7.96
N GLU A 158 -14.74 -14.61 -7.42
CA GLU A 158 -15.07 -15.04 -6.04
C GLU A 158 -14.68 -13.99 -5.00
N PHE A 159 -13.47 -13.47 -5.10
CA PHE A 159 -13.00 -12.41 -4.22
C PHE A 159 -13.87 -11.14 -4.33
N MET A 160 -14.16 -10.70 -5.55
CA MET A 160 -14.96 -9.49 -5.78
C MET A 160 -16.42 -9.66 -5.37
N ASP A 161 -16.98 -10.85 -5.48
CA ASP A 161 -18.33 -11.14 -4.97
C ASP A 161 -18.35 -10.97 -3.43
N LYS A 162 -17.33 -11.46 -2.72
CA LYS A 162 -17.18 -11.20 -1.26
C LYS A 162 -17.06 -9.71 -0.93
N VAL A 163 -16.31 -8.96 -1.70
CA VAL A 163 -16.17 -7.50 -1.52
C VAL A 163 -17.51 -6.80 -1.75
N LYS A 164 -18.28 -7.21 -2.76
CA LYS A 164 -19.62 -6.65 -3.03
C LYS A 164 -20.60 -6.98 -1.91
N GLU A 165 -20.62 -8.23 -1.43
CA GLU A 165 -21.43 -8.64 -0.27
C GLU A 165 -21.13 -7.73 0.94
N TYR A 166 -19.85 -7.54 1.26
CA TYR A 166 -19.45 -6.67 2.36
C TYR A 166 -19.91 -5.22 2.14
N ARG A 167 -19.69 -4.65 0.96
CA ARG A 167 -20.10 -3.27 0.64
C ARG A 167 -21.62 -3.07 0.73
N ALA A 168 -22.40 -4.10 0.50
CA ALA A 168 -23.86 -4.03 0.63
C ALA A 168 -24.33 -3.98 2.09
N THR A 169 -23.43 -4.20 3.06
CA THR A 169 -23.73 -4.09 4.51
C THR A 169 -23.36 -2.74 5.12
N LEU A 170 -22.71 -1.86 4.36
CA LEU A 170 -22.30 -0.50 4.77
C LEU A 170 -23.37 0.52 4.46
#